data_091f317193a878fb9aeb9253fef20f71
#
_entry.id   091f317193a878fb9aeb9253fef20f71
#
_cell.length_a   1.000
_cell.length_b   1.000
_cell.length_c   1.000
_cell.angle_alpha   90.00
_cell.angle_beta   90.00
_cell.angle_gamma   90.00
#
_symmetry.space_group_name_H-M   'P 1'
#
loop_
_entity.id
_entity.type
_entity.pdbx_description
1 polymer ?
#
loop_
_entity_poly.entity_id
_entity_poly.type
_entity_poly.pdbx_seq_one_letter_code
_entity_poly.pdbx_strand_id
1 'polypeptide(L)'
;MAHIIEIRDLAAPELDAYARLTEAQLRNRLEPDQGVFIAESPKVIATALDAGCEPLSLLMERRHIEGDAQPILARCGEIPVYTAERETLTRLTGFELTRGVLCAMRRPKLPSVEEVCAAARRVAVLEGIVDHTNVGAIFRSAAALGIDAVLVTPTCCDPLYRRAVRVSMGTVFQVPWARIGEEAADWPQRGVERLHALGFRTAAMALTDDSVSIEDARLAAEPRLAIVLGTEGDGLSPRTVAACDYTVKIPMAHGVD
;
A
#
# COMPACT_ATOMS: atom_id res chain seq x y z
N MET A 1 22.75 21.50 1.62
CA MET A 1 21.56 22.33 2.04
C MET A 1 20.43 22.07 1.09
N ALA A 2 19.17 22.04 1.56
CA ALA A 2 18.02 21.84 0.67
C ALA A 2 17.98 22.92 -0.43
N HIS A 3 17.77 22.51 -1.67
CA HIS A 3 17.64 23.43 -2.82
C HIS A 3 16.20 23.93 -2.91
N ILE A 4 15.91 25.08 -2.28
CA ILE A 4 14.56 25.67 -2.22
C ILE A 4 14.26 26.40 -3.53
N ILE A 5 13.17 26.03 -4.19
CA ILE A 5 12.71 26.58 -5.48
C ILE A 5 11.28 27.12 -5.30
N GLU A 6 11.10 28.39 -5.51
CA GLU A 6 9.76 29.00 -5.53
C GLU A 6 9.07 28.75 -6.87
N ILE A 7 7.87 28.16 -6.82
CA ILE A 7 7.09 27.83 -8.01
C ILE A 7 6.57 29.11 -8.66
N ARG A 8 6.93 29.32 -9.92
CA ARG A 8 6.47 30.45 -10.76
C ARG A 8 5.57 29.99 -11.90
N ASP A 9 5.77 28.76 -12.38
CA ASP A 9 5.00 28.17 -13.46
C ASP A 9 4.47 26.79 -13.00
N LEU A 10 3.14 26.62 -12.99
CA LEU A 10 2.50 25.36 -12.63
C LEU A 10 2.60 24.29 -13.72
N ALA A 11 2.96 24.66 -14.94
CA ALA A 11 3.14 23.76 -16.07
C ALA A 11 4.59 23.25 -16.22
N ALA A 12 5.47 23.62 -15.29
CA ALA A 12 6.86 23.18 -15.30
C ALA A 12 6.97 21.65 -15.20
N PRO A 13 7.66 20.96 -16.10
CA PRO A 13 7.72 19.48 -16.14
C PRO A 13 8.20 18.84 -14.83
N GLU A 14 9.07 19.50 -14.10
CA GLU A 14 9.58 19.05 -12.81
C GLU A 14 8.50 18.95 -11.72
N LEU A 15 7.33 19.56 -11.93
CA LEU A 15 6.17 19.50 -11.03
C LEU A 15 5.17 18.41 -11.40
N ASP A 16 5.36 17.69 -12.50
CA ASP A 16 4.42 16.65 -12.99
C ASP A 16 4.12 15.59 -11.94
N ALA A 17 5.12 15.25 -11.10
CA ALA A 17 4.93 14.30 -10.00
C ALA A 17 3.84 14.75 -9.01
N TYR A 18 3.59 16.04 -8.89
CA TYR A 18 2.62 16.64 -7.97
C TYR A 18 1.33 17.14 -8.64
N ALA A 19 1.31 17.18 -9.97
CA ALA A 19 0.18 17.71 -10.71
C ALA A 19 -1.04 16.77 -10.63
N ARG A 20 -2.22 17.35 -10.43
CA ARG A 20 -3.51 16.63 -10.54
C ARG A 20 -3.57 15.33 -9.74
N LEU A 21 -3.13 15.35 -8.49
CA LEU A 21 -3.08 14.16 -7.62
C LEU A 21 -4.46 13.60 -7.26
N THR A 22 -5.55 14.32 -7.55
CA THR A 22 -6.94 13.85 -7.38
C THR A 22 -7.43 12.98 -8.54
N GLU A 23 -6.78 13.02 -9.69
CA GLU A 23 -7.14 12.23 -10.87
C GLU A 23 -6.59 10.79 -10.72
N ALA A 24 -7.25 9.96 -9.90
CA ALA A 24 -6.77 8.64 -9.52
C ALA A 24 -6.45 7.73 -10.73
N GLN A 25 -7.31 7.70 -11.76
CA GLN A 25 -7.09 6.89 -12.96
C GLN A 25 -5.84 7.30 -13.73
N LEU A 26 -5.59 8.60 -13.84
CA LEU A 26 -4.38 9.14 -14.48
C LEU A 26 -3.14 8.77 -13.65
N ARG A 27 -3.20 9.01 -12.35
CA ARG A 27 -2.06 8.79 -11.43
C ARG A 27 -1.71 7.32 -11.27
N ASN A 28 -2.68 6.42 -11.26
CA ASN A 28 -2.46 4.97 -11.22
C ASN A 28 -1.64 4.45 -12.41
N ARG A 29 -1.64 5.16 -13.53
CA ARG A 29 -0.81 4.85 -14.69
C ARG A 29 0.52 5.61 -14.65
N LEU A 30 0.48 6.92 -14.44
CA LEU A 30 1.68 7.76 -14.50
C LEU A 30 2.71 7.44 -13.41
N GLU A 31 2.28 7.18 -12.17
CA GLU A 31 3.21 6.91 -11.07
C GLU A 31 4.05 5.65 -11.29
N PRO A 32 3.49 4.48 -11.68
CA PRO A 32 4.27 3.32 -12.06
C PRO A 32 5.16 3.54 -13.27
N ASP A 33 4.63 4.17 -14.34
CA ASP A 33 5.38 4.40 -15.58
C ASP A 33 6.59 5.33 -15.36
N GLN A 34 6.44 6.34 -14.50
CA GLN A 34 7.51 7.25 -14.11
C GLN A 34 8.44 6.69 -13.04
N GLY A 35 8.12 5.53 -12.48
CA GLY A 35 8.87 4.92 -11.38
C GLY A 35 8.82 5.72 -10.08
N VAL A 36 7.72 6.43 -9.82
CA VAL A 36 7.55 7.30 -8.64
C VAL A 36 6.32 6.95 -7.83
N PHE A 37 6.30 7.36 -6.58
CA PHE A 37 5.11 7.42 -5.73
C PHE A 37 5.15 8.67 -4.85
N ILE A 38 3.99 9.05 -4.30
CA ILE A 38 3.86 10.23 -3.44
C ILE A 38 3.61 9.82 -1.99
N ALA A 39 4.53 10.20 -1.10
CA ALA A 39 4.35 10.15 0.35
C ALA A 39 3.81 11.50 0.86
N GLU A 40 2.80 11.45 1.74
CA GLU A 40 2.14 12.64 2.28
C GLU A 40 2.27 12.68 3.81
N SER A 41 2.72 13.76 4.35
CA SER A 41 3.00 14.12 5.75
C SER A 41 4.42 13.78 6.23
N PRO A 42 4.97 14.59 7.15
CA PRO A 42 6.30 14.36 7.71
C PRO A 42 6.49 12.95 8.28
N LYS A 43 5.49 12.42 9.00
CA LYS A 43 5.56 11.09 9.61
C LYS A 43 5.65 9.97 8.56
N VAL A 44 4.83 10.01 7.52
CA VAL A 44 4.82 8.99 6.46
C VAL A 44 6.11 9.04 5.66
N ILE A 45 6.60 10.25 5.36
CA ILE A 45 7.88 10.45 4.66
C ILE A 45 9.03 9.90 5.50
N ALA A 46 9.06 10.18 6.80
CA ALA A 46 10.07 9.63 7.70
C ALA A 46 10.07 8.09 7.70
N THR A 47 8.88 7.46 7.76
CA THR A 47 8.75 6.00 7.70
C THR A 47 9.27 5.43 6.36
N ALA A 48 8.98 6.11 5.24
CA ALA A 48 9.49 5.71 3.93
C ALA A 48 11.03 5.83 3.85
N LEU A 49 11.60 6.91 4.41
CA LEU A 49 13.05 7.09 4.51
C LEU A 49 13.70 6.03 5.42
N ASP A 50 13.04 5.63 6.52
CA ASP A 50 13.52 4.57 7.40
C ASP A 50 13.56 3.21 6.68
N ALA A 51 12.62 3.00 5.74
CA ALA A 51 12.57 1.83 4.88
C ALA A 51 13.54 1.90 3.68
N GLY A 52 14.35 2.95 3.57
CA GLY A 52 15.34 3.11 2.51
C GLY A 52 14.78 3.65 1.19
N CYS A 53 13.55 4.19 1.16
CA CYS A 53 13.01 4.82 -0.05
C CYS A 53 13.81 6.09 -0.39
N GLU A 54 14.14 6.26 -1.65
CA GLU A 54 14.92 7.38 -2.17
C GLU A 54 14.00 8.59 -2.43
N PRO A 55 14.19 9.74 -1.75
CA PRO A 55 13.45 10.96 -2.03
C PRO A 55 13.98 11.62 -3.31
N LEU A 56 13.09 12.10 -4.17
CA LEU A 56 13.42 12.78 -5.43
C LEU A 56 13.21 14.29 -5.34
N SER A 57 12.13 14.70 -4.69
CA SER A 57 11.80 16.12 -4.44
C SER A 57 10.77 16.25 -3.33
N LEU A 58 10.61 17.46 -2.81
CA LEU A 58 9.61 17.82 -1.82
C LEU A 58 8.73 18.96 -2.32
N LEU A 59 7.47 19.00 -1.88
CA LEU A 59 6.52 20.08 -2.15
C LEU A 59 5.83 20.47 -0.85
N MET A 60 5.91 21.77 -0.47
CA MET A 60 5.30 22.28 0.75
C MET A 60 5.15 23.81 0.74
N GLU A 61 4.31 24.33 1.64
CA GLU A 61 4.33 25.76 1.95
C GLU A 61 5.63 26.15 2.67
N ARG A 62 6.08 27.39 2.48
CA ARG A 62 7.35 27.90 3.08
C ARG A 62 7.42 27.72 4.60
N ARG A 63 6.30 27.88 5.31
CA ARG A 63 6.24 27.73 6.78
C ARG A 63 6.68 26.33 7.28
N HIS A 64 6.50 25.30 6.45
CA HIS A 64 6.90 23.91 6.81
C HIS A 64 8.41 23.70 6.68
N ILE A 65 9.08 24.47 5.80
CA ILE A 65 10.54 24.41 5.62
C ILE A 65 11.27 24.79 6.93
N GLU A 66 10.75 25.80 7.62
CA GLU A 66 11.32 26.29 8.90
C GLU A 66 10.69 25.59 10.12
N GLY A 67 9.69 24.72 9.91
CA GLY A 67 8.91 24.06 10.93
C GLY A 67 9.10 22.53 10.96
N ASP A 68 7.99 21.83 10.83
CA ASP A 68 7.88 20.38 11.02
C ASP A 68 8.55 19.53 9.92
N ALA A 69 8.93 20.14 8.79
CA ALA A 69 9.68 19.45 7.73
C ALA A 69 11.21 19.41 7.97
N GLN A 70 11.76 20.18 8.90
CA GLN A 70 13.21 20.24 9.15
C GLN A 70 13.86 18.86 9.37
N PRO A 71 13.31 17.94 10.19
CA PRO A 71 13.90 16.63 10.38
C PRO A 71 13.99 15.80 9.10
N ILE A 72 13.02 15.98 8.17
CA ILE A 72 12.99 15.30 6.89
C ILE A 72 14.02 15.93 5.94
N LEU A 73 14.03 17.26 5.86
CA LEU A 73 14.97 17.99 5.01
C LEU A 73 16.42 17.63 5.31
N ALA A 74 16.76 17.46 6.60
CA ALA A 74 18.09 17.04 7.03
C ALA A 74 18.49 15.62 6.51
N ARG A 75 17.51 14.77 6.18
CA ARG A 75 17.71 13.39 5.72
C ARG A 75 17.67 13.26 4.19
N CYS A 76 17.06 14.21 3.49
CA CYS A 76 16.84 14.13 2.04
C CYS A 76 18.04 14.59 1.19
N GLY A 77 19.09 15.14 1.78
CA GLY A 77 20.25 15.62 1.00
C GLY A 77 19.95 16.89 0.17
N GLU A 78 20.53 16.98 -1.02
CA GLU A 78 20.43 18.15 -1.90
C GLU A 78 19.35 17.99 -2.99
N ILE A 79 18.16 17.51 -2.63
CA ILE A 79 17.05 17.41 -3.56
C ILE A 79 16.28 18.73 -3.69
N PRO A 80 15.54 18.95 -4.81
CA PRO A 80 14.65 20.10 -4.96
C PRO A 80 13.54 20.14 -3.91
N VAL A 81 13.31 21.32 -3.34
CA VAL A 81 12.21 21.62 -2.42
C VAL A 81 11.37 22.71 -3.05
N TYR A 82 10.28 22.31 -3.69
CA TYR A 82 9.34 23.23 -4.32
C TYR A 82 8.44 23.86 -3.27
N THR A 83 8.28 25.18 -3.33
CA THR A 83 7.45 25.93 -2.40
C THR A 83 6.59 26.96 -3.11
N ALA A 84 5.38 27.20 -2.59
CA ALA A 84 4.51 28.27 -2.99
C ALA A 84 3.47 28.54 -1.90
N GLU A 85 2.64 29.57 -2.11
CA GLU A 85 1.46 29.82 -1.29
C GLU A 85 0.42 28.70 -1.42
N ARG A 86 -0.37 28.50 -0.37
CA ARG A 86 -1.39 27.44 -0.27
C ARG A 86 -2.28 27.33 -1.50
N GLU A 87 -2.80 28.45 -1.99
CA GLU A 87 -3.69 28.49 -3.16
C GLU A 87 -3.01 27.94 -4.42
N THR A 88 -1.75 28.29 -4.62
CA THR A 88 -0.93 27.82 -5.75
C THR A 88 -0.71 26.32 -5.65
N LEU A 89 -0.37 25.80 -4.45
CA LEU A 89 -0.19 24.36 -4.22
C LEU A 89 -1.51 23.60 -4.43
N THR A 90 -2.64 24.17 -3.97
CA THR A 90 -3.98 23.57 -4.19
C THR A 90 -4.33 23.47 -5.66
N ARG A 91 -4.00 24.49 -6.45
CA ARG A 91 -4.20 24.49 -7.91
C ARG A 91 -3.35 23.43 -8.61
N LEU A 92 -2.10 23.24 -8.17
CA LEU A 92 -1.18 22.24 -8.72
C LEU A 92 -1.67 20.83 -8.42
N THR A 93 -1.93 20.54 -7.16
CA THR A 93 -2.22 19.18 -6.67
C THR A 93 -3.68 18.75 -6.87
N GLY A 94 -4.59 19.70 -6.99
CA GLY A 94 -6.04 19.49 -7.06
C GLY A 94 -6.72 19.34 -5.69
N PHE A 95 -6.00 19.51 -4.57
CA PHE A 95 -6.55 19.47 -3.21
C PHE A 95 -5.74 20.33 -2.23
N GLU A 96 -6.35 20.69 -1.11
CA GLU A 96 -5.66 21.42 -0.05
C GLU A 96 -4.69 20.51 0.73
N LEU A 97 -3.43 20.94 0.84
CA LEU A 97 -2.37 20.23 1.55
C LEU A 97 -2.53 20.35 3.08
N THR A 98 -3.52 19.67 3.64
CA THR A 98 -3.83 19.73 5.08
C THR A 98 -2.76 19.09 5.97
N ARG A 99 -1.90 18.24 5.42
CA ARG A 99 -0.79 17.55 6.13
C ARG A 99 0.58 18.12 5.81
N GLY A 100 0.61 19.22 5.12
CA GLY A 100 1.72 20.16 4.98
C GLY A 100 2.80 19.77 3.96
N VAL A 101 3.19 18.51 3.84
CA VAL A 101 4.36 18.11 3.04
C VAL A 101 4.02 16.94 2.14
N LEU A 102 4.40 17.03 0.86
CA LEU A 102 4.46 15.92 -0.09
C LEU A 102 5.92 15.63 -0.45
N CYS A 103 6.23 14.36 -0.63
CA CYS A 103 7.52 13.91 -1.16
C CYS A 103 7.28 12.99 -2.36
N ALA A 104 7.84 13.32 -3.50
CA ALA A 104 7.97 12.40 -4.60
C ALA A 104 9.18 11.49 -4.32
N MET A 105 8.95 10.19 -4.34
CA MET A 105 9.97 9.19 -4.02
C MET A 105 10.08 8.18 -5.15
N ARG A 106 11.26 7.62 -5.33
CA ARG A 106 11.48 6.53 -6.29
C ARG A 106 10.75 5.27 -5.84
N ARG A 107 10.06 4.60 -6.75
CA ARG A 107 9.47 3.29 -6.46
C ARG A 107 10.55 2.28 -6.16
N PRO A 108 10.49 1.57 -5.02
CA PRO A 108 11.42 0.50 -4.74
C PRO A 108 11.18 -0.67 -5.71
N LYS A 109 12.24 -1.42 -6.00
CA LYS A 109 12.08 -2.73 -6.63
C LYS A 109 11.37 -3.64 -5.65
N LEU A 110 10.23 -4.21 -6.06
CA LEU A 110 9.51 -5.14 -5.21
C LEU A 110 10.28 -6.46 -5.09
N PRO A 111 10.29 -7.07 -3.89
CA PRO A 111 10.81 -8.41 -3.72
C PRO A 111 9.88 -9.44 -4.39
N SER A 112 10.39 -10.63 -4.63
CA SER A 112 9.60 -11.77 -5.09
C SER A 112 8.72 -12.34 -3.97
N VAL A 113 7.72 -13.15 -4.35
CA VAL A 113 6.88 -13.87 -3.37
C VAL A 113 7.73 -14.79 -2.49
N GLU A 114 8.73 -15.45 -3.07
CA GLU A 114 9.65 -16.33 -2.36
C GLU A 114 10.45 -15.58 -1.30
N GLU A 115 10.96 -14.38 -1.64
CA GLU A 115 11.74 -13.57 -0.71
C GLU A 115 10.89 -13.10 0.48
N VAL A 116 9.68 -12.57 0.26
CA VAL A 116 8.82 -12.10 1.36
C VAL A 116 8.25 -13.25 2.18
N CYS A 117 8.08 -14.42 1.57
CA CYS A 117 7.56 -15.61 2.23
C CYS A 117 8.64 -16.47 2.90
N ALA A 118 9.93 -16.23 2.69
CA ALA A 118 11.00 -17.12 3.15
C ALA A 118 10.88 -17.48 4.64
N ALA A 119 10.75 -16.51 5.52
CA ALA A 119 10.59 -16.68 6.96
C ALA A 119 9.16 -16.48 7.47
N ALA A 120 8.22 -16.14 6.59
CA ALA A 120 6.86 -15.78 6.97
C ALA A 120 6.07 -17.00 7.46
N ARG A 121 5.31 -16.81 8.52
CA ARG A 121 4.38 -17.79 9.08
C ARG A 121 2.92 -17.41 8.86
N ARG A 122 2.63 -16.12 8.85
CA ARG A 122 1.29 -15.55 8.67
C ARG A 122 1.32 -14.52 7.55
N VAL A 123 0.61 -14.78 6.48
CA VAL A 123 0.57 -13.94 5.28
C VAL A 123 -0.87 -13.53 5.00
N ALA A 124 -1.10 -12.28 4.64
CA ALA A 124 -2.37 -11.82 4.08
C ALA A 124 -2.28 -11.76 2.55
N VAL A 125 -3.28 -12.29 1.86
CA VAL A 125 -3.40 -12.22 0.40
C VAL A 125 -4.61 -11.38 0.07
N LEU A 126 -4.44 -10.34 -0.74
CA LEU A 126 -5.48 -9.41 -1.14
C LEU A 126 -5.99 -9.77 -2.54
N GLU A 127 -7.26 -10.14 -2.65
CA GLU A 127 -7.89 -10.48 -3.93
C GLU A 127 -8.80 -9.34 -4.41
N GLY A 128 -8.44 -8.72 -5.53
CA GLY A 128 -9.34 -7.80 -6.25
C GLY A 128 -9.70 -6.51 -5.51
N ILE A 129 -8.99 -6.14 -4.45
CA ILE A 129 -9.30 -4.95 -3.66
C ILE A 129 -8.91 -3.70 -4.44
N VAL A 130 -9.90 -2.98 -4.96
CA VAL A 130 -9.70 -1.80 -5.81
C VAL A 130 -9.78 -0.47 -5.08
N ASP A 131 -10.30 -0.44 -3.84
CA ASP A 131 -10.27 0.76 -3.00
C ASP A 131 -8.93 0.89 -2.29
N HIS A 132 -8.21 1.94 -2.63
CA HIS A 132 -6.93 2.29 -2.02
C HIS A 132 -7.03 2.52 -0.50
N THR A 133 -8.20 2.94 0.00
CA THR A 133 -8.45 3.10 1.44
C THR A 133 -8.41 1.75 2.13
N ASN A 134 -9.08 0.74 1.54
CA ASN A 134 -9.11 -0.62 2.08
C ASN A 134 -7.73 -1.26 2.05
N VAL A 135 -6.98 -1.12 0.95
CA VAL A 135 -5.60 -1.59 0.88
C VAL A 135 -4.74 -0.94 1.98
N GLY A 136 -4.81 0.39 2.14
CA GLY A 136 -4.08 1.08 3.20
C GLY A 136 -4.48 0.64 4.61
N ALA A 137 -5.77 0.42 4.87
CA ALA A 137 -6.27 -0.06 6.16
C ALA A 137 -5.79 -1.50 6.46
N ILE A 138 -5.75 -2.37 5.45
CA ILE A 138 -5.25 -3.74 5.59
C ILE A 138 -3.76 -3.73 5.95
N PHE A 139 -2.93 -2.94 5.27
CA PHE A 139 -1.51 -2.82 5.63
C PHE A 139 -1.32 -2.32 7.06
N ARG A 140 -2.15 -1.37 7.51
CA ARG A 140 -2.11 -0.88 8.88
C ARG A 140 -2.51 -1.96 9.89
N SER A 141 -3.55 -2.73 9.60
CA SER A 141 -3.98 -3.86 10.42
C SER A 141 -2.96 -4.99 10.42
N ALA A 142 -2.39 -5.31 9.25
CA ALA A 142 -1.33 -6.31 9.11
C ALA A 142 -0.12 -5.99 10.01
N ALA A 143 0.34 -4.74 9.98
CA ALA A 143 1.42 -4.28 10.85
C ALA A 143 1.06 -4.41 12.35
N ALA A 144 -0.16 -4.00 12.72
CA ALA A 144 -0.62 -4.04 14.12
C ALA A 144 -0.81 -5.46 14.66
N LEU A 145 -1.21 -6.41 13.79
CA LEU A 145 -1.47 -7.80 14.15
C LEU A 145 -0.25 -8.72 13.96
N GLY A 146 0.88 -8.18 13.52
CA GLY A 146 2.11 -8.97 13.32
C GLY A 146 2.02 -9.94 12.14
N ILE A 147 1.32 -9.57 11.06
CA ILE A 147 1.37 -10.30 9.79
C ILE A 147 2.76 -10.12 9.17
N ASP A 148 3.39 -11.23 8.79
CA ASP A 148 4.77 -11.24 8.33
C ASP A 148 4.95 -10.70 6.91
N ALA A 149 3.94 -10.89 6.04
CA ALA A 149 3.95 -10.37 4.68
C ALA A 149 2.54 -10.18 4.11
N VAL A 150 2.42 -9.30 3.11
CA VAL A 150 1.20 -9.10 2.33
C VAL A 150 1.46 -9.45 0.88
N LEU A 151 0.58 -10.25 0.28
CA LEU A 151 0.60 -10.58 -1.14
C LEU A 151 -0.58 -9.92 -1.84
N VAL A 152 -0.33 -9.30 -2.98
CA VAL A 152 -1.32 -8.50 -3.70
C VAL A 152 -1.56 -9.14 -5.08
N THR A 153 -2.79 -9.56 -5.36
CA THR A 153 -3.14 -10.13 -6.67
C THR A 153 -3.12 -9.08 -7.77
N PRO A 154 -3.00 -9.46 -9.05
CA PRO A 154 -2.89 -8.52 -10.16
C PRO A 154 -4.07 -7.56 -10.31
N THR A 155 -5.26 -7.95 -9.83
CA THR A 155 -6.50 -7.16 -9.92
C THR A 155 -6.66 -6.15 -8.79
N CYS A 156 -5.79 -6.17 -7.79
CA CYS A 156 -5.78 -5.17 -6.72
C CYS A 156 -5.20 -3.83 -7.18
N CYS A 157 -5.66 -2.75 -6.56
CA CYS A 157 -5.03 -1.45 -6.71
C CYS A 157 -3.61 -1.45 -6.13
N ASP A 158 -2.85 -0.43 -6.51
CA ASP A 158 -1.44 -0.30 -6.12
C ASP A 158 -1.29 0.16 -4.66
N PRO A 159 -0.59 -0.60 -3.80
CA PRO A 159 -0.31 -0.19 -2.41
C PRO A 159 0.53 1.08 -2.29
N LEU A 160 1.32 1.43 -3.30
CA LEU A 160 2.13 2.65 -3.32
C LEU A 160 1.37 3.88 -3.85
N TYR A 161 0.11 3.73 -4.27
CA TYR A 161 -0.69 4.89 -4.60
C TYR A 161 -0.89 5.80 -3.37
N ARG A 162 -0.77 7.12 -3.56
CA ARG A 162 -0.77 8.13 -2.49
C ARG A 162 -1.81 7.90 -1.39
N ARG A 163 -3.07 7.54 -1.77
CA ARG A 163 -4.15 7.32 -0.80
C ARG A 163 -3.88 6.10 0.09
N ALA A 164 -3.42 5.00 -0.49
CA ALA A 164 -3.08 3.79 0.26
C ALA A 164 -1.89 4.05 1.20
N VAL A 165 -0.83 4.69 0.72
CA VAL A 165 0.32 5.11 1.52
C VAL A 165 -0.11 5.98 2.69
N ARG A 166 -1.00 6.96 2.46
CA ARG A 166 -1.51 7.87 3.49
C ARG A 166 -2.37 7.15 4.53
N VAL A 167 -3.29 6.29 4.10
CA VAL A 167 -4.21 5.55 5.00
C VAL A 167 -3.44 4.53 5.83
N SER A 168 -2.45 3.87 5.24
CA SER A 168 -1.58 2.94 5.96
C SER A 168 -0.70 3.64 7.02
N MET A 169 -0.64 4.97 7.03
CA MET A 169 0.29 5.74 7.87
C MET A 169 1.77 5.33 7.69
N GLY A 170 2.10 4.84 6.49
CA GLY A 170 3.45 4.38 6.14
C GLY A 170 3.72 2.90 6.47
N THR A 171 2.77 2.15 7.03
CA THR A 171 3.01 0.71 7.31
C THR A 171 3.20 -0.13 6.05
N VAL A 172 2.79 0.36 4.89
CA VAL A 172 3.12 -0.24 3.59
C VAL A 172 4.63 -0.36 3.33
N PHE A 173 5.45 0.43 4.03
CA PHE A 173 6.92 0.35 3.99
C PHE A 173 7.50 -0.53 5.11
N GLN A 174 6.70 -0.91 6.10
CA GLN A 174 7.13 -1.70 7.26
C GLN A 174 6.80 -3.19 7.11
N VAL A 175 5.68 -3.52 6.46
CA VAL A 175 5.27 -4.89 6.18
C VAL A 175 5.78 -5.27 4.80
N PRO A 176 6.65 -6.29 4.67
CA PRO A 176 7.10 -6.78 3.36
C PRO A 176 5.92 -7.20 2.49
N TRP A 177 5.96 -6.85 1.20
CA TRP A 177 4.90 -7.25 0.29
C TRP A 177 5.41 -7.51 -1.12
N ALA A 178 4.68 -8.37 -1.85
CA ALA A 178 4.95 -8.69 -3.24
C ALA A 178 3.66 -8.84 -4.04
N ARG A 179 3.75 -8.80 -5.38
CA ARG A 179 2.64 -9.20 -6.24
C ARG A 179 2.67 -10.72 -6.45
N ILE A 180 1.52 -11.37 -6.27
CA ILE A 180 1.35 -12.79 -6.54
C ILE A 180 0.62 -12.98 -7.86
N GLY A 181 1.36 -13.25 -8.92
CA GLY A 181 0.91 -13.27 -10.31
C GLY A 181 1.20 -11.96 -11.04
N GLU A 182 1.26 -12.05 -12.36
CA GLU A 182 1.45 -10.90 -13.28
C GLU A 182 0.13 -10.53 -13.96
N GLU A 183 -0.66 -11.55 -14.33
CA GLU A 183 -1.96 -11.40 -14.98
C GLU A 183 -3.10 -11.89 -14.11
N ALA A 184 -4.31 -11.37 -14.36
CA ALA A 184 -5.52 -11.80 -13.65
C ALA A 184 -5.76 -13.31 -13.69
N ALA A 185 -5.36 -13.96 -14.76
CA ALA A 185 -5.48 -15.41 -14.96
C ALA A 185 -4.54 -16.24 -14.04
N ASP A 186 -3.52 -15.64 -13.44
CA ASP A 186 -2.62 -16.33 -12.53
C ASP A 186 -3.25 -16.60 -11.16
N TRP A 187 -4.34 -15.92 -10.84
CA TRP A 187 -5.08 -16.09 -9.61
C TRP A 187 -6.50 -16.64 -9.89
N PRO A 188 -7.04 -17.57 -9.05
CA PRO A 188 -6.42 -18.11 -7.83
C PRO A 188 -5.50 -19.32 -8.04
N GLN A 189 -5.69 -20.09 -9.13
CA GLN A 189 -5.14 -21.44 -9.25
C GLN A 189 -3.60 -21.45 -9.06
N ARG A 190 -2.87 -20.73 -9.92
CA ARG A 190 -1.40 -20.69 -9.86
C ARG A 190 -0.90 -20.03 -8.58
N GLY A 191 -1.60 -19.01 -8.09
CA GLY A 191 -1.24 -18.32 -6.86
C GLY A 191 -1.35 -19.23 -5.64
N VAL A 192 -2.44 -19.99 -5.51
CA VAL A 192 -2.66 -20.94 -4.42
C VAL A 192 -1.65 -22.11 -4.52
N GLU A 193 -1.43 -22.67 -5.71
CA GLU A 193 -0.39 -23.69 -5.93
C GLU A 193 1.00 -23.21 -5.50
N ARG A 194 1.34 -21.94 -5.81
CA ARG A 194 2.61 -21.35 -5.39
C ARG A 194 2.72 -21.23 -3.86
N LEU A 195 1.63 -20.83 -3.18
CA LEU A 195 1.57 -20.78 -1.71
C LEU A 195 1.74 -22.18 -1.10
N HIS A 196 1.08 -23.19 -1.66
CA HIS A 196 1.25 -24.59 -1.22
C HIS A 196 2.70 -25.07 -1.41
N ALA A 197 3.33 -24.75 -2.54
CA ALA A 197 4.74 -25.09 -2.79
C ALA A 197 5.68 -24.41 -1.78
N LEU A 198 5.31 -23.23 -1.25
CA LEU A 198 6.01 -22.52 -0.19
C LEU A 198 5.65 -23.03 1.22
N GLY A 199 4.81 -24.07 1.32
CA GLY A 199 4.44 -24.72 2.58
C GLY A 199 3.31 -24.03 3.36
N PHE A 200 2.57 -23.10 2.75
CA PHE A 200 1.40 -22.49 3.37
C PHE A 200 0.15 -23.35 3.20
N ARG A 201 -0.68 -23.40 4.23
CA ARG A 201 -2.11 -23.64 4.07
C ARG A 201 -2.82 -22.32 3.79
N THR A 202 -3.93 -22.41 3.05
CA THR A 202 -4.67 -21.23 2.59
C THR A 202 -6.06 -21.17 3.23
N ALA A 203 -6.46 -19.99 3.71
CA ALA A 203 -7.73 -19.76 4.39
C ALA A 203 -8.49 -18.63 3.69
N ALA A 204 -9.58 -18.94 2.99
CA ALA A 204 -10.46 -17.97 2.36
C ALA A 204 -11.39 -17.33 3.41
N MET A 205 -11.34 -16.02 3.57
CA MET A 205 -12.29 -15.29 4.42
C MET A 205 -13.61 -15.14 3.67
N ALA A 206 -14.55 -16.04 3.93
CA ALA A 206 -15.85 -16.07 3.25
C ALA A 206 -16.93 -16.71 4.14
N LEU A 207 -18.18 -16.32 3.89
CA LEU A 207 -19.35 -16.85 4.56
C LEU A 207 -19.98 -17.95 3.69
N THR A 208 -19.67 -19.20 4.01
CA THR A 208 -20.30 -20.38 3.43
C THR A 208 -20.80 -21.31 4.53
N ASP A 209 -21.65 -22.27 4.21
CA ASP A 209 -22.26 -23.17 5.21
C ASP A 209 -21.20 -24.00 5.97
N ASP A 210 -20.09 -24.31 5.33
CA ASP A 210 -18.96 -25.08 5.87
C ASP A 210 -17.83 -24.22 6.47
N SER A 211 -18.02 -22.88 6.54
CA SER A 211 -17.00 -21.99 7.10
C SER A 211 -16.75 -22.28 8.58
N VAL A 212 -15.48 -22.45 8.94
CA VAL A 212 -15.02 -22.57 10.32
C VAL A 212 -14.82 -21.20 10.97
N SER A 213 -14.90 -21.13 12.29
CA SER A 213 -14.55 -19.89 13.02
C SER A 213 -13.08 -19.56 12.86
N ILE A 214 -12.74 -18.28 12.82
CA ILE A 214 -11.33 -17.82 12.87
C ILE A 214 -10.63 -18.27 14.17
N GLU A 215 -11.40 -18.60 15.22
CA GLU A 215 -10.90 -19.12 16.49
C GLU A 215 -10.62 -20.64 16.46
N ASP A 216 -10.86 -21.32 15.33
CA ASP A 216 -10.63 -22.77 15.22
C ASP A 216 -9.15 -23.09 15.48
N ALA A 217 -8.93 -24.00 16.43
CA ALA A 217 -7.59 -24.38 16.86
C ALA A 217 -6.73 -24.97 15.71
N ARG A 218 -7.34 -25.53 14.66
CA ARG A 218 -6.64 -26.03 13.48
C ARG A 218 -5.90 -24.90 12.76
N LEU A 219 -6.52 -23.71 12.63
CA LEU A 219 -5.86 -22.55 11.98
C LEU A 219 -4.66 -22.05 12.79
N ALA A 220 -4.78 -22.02 14.12
CA ALA A 220 -3.68 -21.63 15.00
C ALA A 220 -2.52 -22.65 14.97
N ALA A 221 -2.84 -23.95 14.79
CA ALA A 221 -1.86 -25.02 14.71
C ALA A 221 -1.10 -25.08 13.38
N GLU A 222 -1.61 -24.44 12.31
CA GLU A 222 -0.90 -24.41 11.03
C GLU A 222 0.46 -23.72 11.16
N PRO A 223 1.56 -24.38 10.78
CA PRO A 223 2.89 -23.77 10.85
C PRO A 223 2.98 -22.49 9.99
N ARG A 224 2.35 -22.52 8.81
CA ARG A 224 2.31 -21.44 7.85
C ARG A 224 0.89 -21.30 7.29
N LEU A 225 0.30 -20.12 7.45
CA LEU A 225 -1.08 -19.84 7.02
C LEU A 225 -1.15 -18.55 6.19
N ALA A 226 -1.73 -18.66 5.01
CA ALA A 226 -2.06 -17.52 4.14
C ALA A 226 -3.56 -17.24 4.23
N ILE A 227 -3.93 -16.06 4.73
CA ILE A 227 -5.32 -15.61 4.88
C ILE A 227 -5.68 -14.77 3.64
N VAL A 228 -6.67 -15.22 2.88
CA VAL A 228 -7.12 -14.56 1.65
C VAL A 228 -8.30 -13.65 1.95
N LEU A 229 -8.16 -12.39 1.64
CA LEU A 229 -9.14 -11.32 1.86
C LEU A 229 -9.71 -10.85 0.51
N GLY A 230 -11.03 -10.80 0.39
CA GLY A 230 -11.73 -10.38 -0.81
C GLY A 230 -12.18 -8.91 -0.78
N THR A 231 -12.96 -8.54 -1.79
CA THR A 231 -13.56 -7.21 -1.90
C THR A 231 -14.64 -6.97 -0.87
N GLU A 232 -14.89 -5.70 -0.55
CA GLU A 232 -16.07 -5.28 0.20
C GLU A 232 -17.32 -5.44 -0.69
N GLY A 233 -18.29 -6.20 -0.24
CA GLY A 233 -19.54 -6.50 -0.95
C GLY A 233 -19.52 -7.85 -1.64
N ASP A 234 -18.72 -8.06 -2.69
CA ASP A 234 -18.69 -9.32 -3.44
C ASP A 234 -17.86 -10.43 -2.76
N GLY A 235 -16.95 -10.05 -1.84
CA GLY A 235 -16.08 -10.99 -1.14
C GLY A 235 -15.04 -11.63 -2.07
N LEU A 236 -14.74 -12.90 -1.82
CA LEU A 236 -13.85 -13.72 -2.63
C LEU A 236 -14.57 -14.42 -3.77
N SER A 237 -13.87 -14.62 -4.89
CA SER A 237 -14.45 -15.39 -6.00
C SER A 237 -14.76 -16.85 -5.57
N PRO A 238 -15.82 -17.49 -6.09
CA PRO A 238 -16.12 -18.91 -5.80
C PRO A 238 -14.95 -19.83 -6.15
N ARG A 239 -14.15 -19.47 -7.16
CA ARG A 239 -12.95 -20.21 -7.55
C ARG A 239 -11.87 -20.16 -6.48
N THR A 240 -11.69 -19.00 -5.85
CA THR A 240 -10.73 -18.80 -4.77
C THR A 240 -11.15 -19.59 -3.54
N VAL A 241 -12.43 -19.51 -3.16
CA VAL A 241 -12.96 -20.28 -2.03
C VAL A 241 -12.75 -21.78 -2.25
N ALA A 242 -13.05 -22.28 -3.46
CA ALA A 242 -12.86 -23.70 -3.81
C ALA A 242 -11.39 -24.14 -3.89
N ALA A 243 -10.46 -23.22 -4.14
CA ALA A 243 -9.02 -23.53 -4.23
C ALA A 243 -8.33 -23.52 -2.88
N CYS A 244 -8.89 -22.86 -1.84
CA CYS A 244 -8.29 -22.77 -0.52
C CYS A 244 -8.54 -24.03 0.33
N ASP A 245 -7.63 -24.29 1.29
CA ASP A 245 -7.72 -25.42 2.21
C ASP A 245 -8.82 -25.24 3.26
N TYR A 246 -9.10 -24.00 3.64
CA TYR A 246 -10.10 -23.62 4.64
C TYR A 246 -10.99 -22.50 4.12
N THR A 247 -12.26 -22.55 4.50
CA THR A 247 -13.15 -21.37 4.45
C THR A 247 -13.37 -20.90 5.87
N VAL A 248 -13.14 -19.61 6.15
CA VAL A 248 -13.06 -19.07 7.51
C VAL A 248 -13.98 -17.87 7.64
N LYS A 249 -14.71 -17.80 8.75
CA LYS A 249 -15.54 -16.65 9.11
C LYS A 249 -15.17 -16.08 10.47
N ILE A 250 -15.37 -14.80 10.64
CA ILE A 250 -15.35 -14.14 11.94
C ILE A 250 -16.77 -14.25 12.51
N PRO A 251 -16.98 -14.89 13.68
CA PRO A 251 -18.29 -14.90 14.30
C PRO A 251 -18.74 -13.48 14.68
N MET A 252 -19.78 -13.00 14.04
CA MET A 252 -20.31 -11.65 14.28
C MET A 252 -21.59 -11.72 15.15
N ALA A 253 -21.76 -10.78 16.08
CA ALA A 253 -22.99 -10.61 16.84
C ALA A 253 -24.05 -9.91 15.99
N HIS A 254 -25.32 -10.13 16.33
CA HIS A 254 -26.48 -9.43 15.75
C HIS A 254 -26.72 -9.65 14.23
N GLY A 255 -26.18 -10.73 13.66
CA GLY A 255 -26.39 -11.03 12.23
C GLY A 255 -25.74 -10.02 11.28
N VAL A 256 -24.66 -9.38 11.72
CA VAL A 256 -23.80 -8.57 10.83
C VAL A 256 -22.90 -9.51 10.05
N ASP A 257 -22.81 -9.25 8.75
CA ASP A 257 -21.97 -9.99 7.80
C ASP A 257 -20.52 -9.43 7.80
#